data_c38d744a6fc955d64e7812e1b4d7e0d1
#
_entry.id   c38d744a6fc955d64e7812e1b4d7e0d1
#
_cell.length_a   1.000
_cell.length_b   1.000
_cell.length_c   1.000
_cell.angle_alpha   90.00
_cell.angle_beta   90.00
_cell.angle_gamma   90.00
#
_symmetry.space_group_name_H-M   'P 1'
#
loop_
_entity.id
_entity.type
_entity.pdbx_description
1 polymer ?
#
loop_
_entity_poly.entity_id
_entity_poly.type
_entity_poly.pdbx_seq_one_letter_code
_entity_poly.pdbx_strand_id
1 'polypeptide(L)'
;MTAFNVVRFKVKPGSEKAFLDAHKNIGANWPGMRHANIISTGEGGYCIIVEWDSMEAIAAARPQMIETLNGFRHTLDDLGGGRGVTDPVSGPVAFSAK
;
A
#
# COMPACT_ATOMS: atom_id res chain seq x y z
N MET A 1 2.74 -9.09 17.58
CA MET A 1 2.99 -10.04 16.49
C MET A 1 3.06 -9.30 15.17
N THR A 2 4.14 -9.45 14.45
CA THR A 2 4.37 -8.77 13.19
C THR A 2 3.28 -9.09 12.18
N ALA A 3 2.84 -8.07 11.45
CA ALA A 3 1.83 -8.22 10.41
C ALA A 3 2.26 -7.43 9.18
N PHE A 4 1.73 -7.82 8.04
CA PHE A 4 1.98 -7.13 6.78
C PHE A 4 0.69 -6.70 6.14
N ASN A 5 0.77 -5.60 5.44
CA ASN A 5 -0.29 -5.11 4.58
C ASN A 5 0.33 -4.91 3.20
N VAL A 6 -0.27 -5.50 2.19
CA VAL A 6 0.23 -5.48 0.82
C VAL A 6 -0.89 -5.00 -0.09
N VAL A 7 -0.60 -4.01 -0.92
CA VAL A 7 -1.62 -3.45 -1.82
C VAL A 7 -1.07 -3.34 -3.23
N ARG A 8 -1.76 -3.90 -4.19
CA ARG A 8 -1.42 -3.80 -5.61
C ARG A 8 -2.15 -2.64 -6.25
N PHE A 9 -1.44 -1.97 -7.15
CA PHE A 9 -1.98 -0.86 -7.93
C PHE A 9 -1.56 -0.99 -9.39
N LYS A 10 -2.36 -0.42 -10.27
CA LYS A 10 -1.96 -0.15 -11.63
C LYS A 10 -2.03 1.35 -11.82
N VAL A 11 -0.92 1.97 -12.20
CA VAL A 11 -0.82 3.41 -12.34
C VAL A 11 -1.06 3.81 -13.80
N LYS A 12 -1.84 4.85 -14.00
CA LYS A 12 -2.11 5.37 -15.35
C LYS A 12 -0.81 5.80 -16.03
N PRO A 13 -0.67 5.55 -17.35
CA PRO A 13 0.50 6.02 -18.08
C PRO A 13 0.70 7.52 -17.88
N GLY A 14 1.93 7.91 -17.55
CA GLY A 14 2.28 9.30 -17.29
C GLY A 14 2.02 9.78 -15.88
N SER A 15 1.42 8.95 -15.03
CA SER A 15 1.11 9.33 -13.64
C SER A 15 2.04 8.69 -12.62
N GLU A 16 3.07 7.97 -13.06
CA GLU A 16 3.99 7.24 -12.17
C GLU A 16 4.67 8.17 -11.18
N LYS A 17 5.15 9.33 -11.65
CA LYS A 17 5.83 10.28 -10.77
C LYS A 17 4.87 10.82 -9.71
N ALA A 18 3.65 11.17 -10.10
CA ALA A 18 2.65 11.68 -9.16
C ALA A 18 2.28 10.62 -8.12
N PHE A 19 2.16 9.37 -8.55
CA PHE A 19 1.88 8.24 -7.66
C PHE A 19 3.01 8.07 -6.63
N LEU A 20 4.26 8.03 -7.09
CA LEU A 20 5.40 7.85 -6.20
C LEU A 20 5.59 9.04 -5.27
N ASP A 21 5.42 10.26 -5.79
CA ASP A 21 5.55 11.47 -4.98
C ASP A 21 4.50 11.52 -3.86
N ALA A 22 3.30 11.01 -4.12
CA ALA A 22 2.25 10.96 -3.11
C ALA A 22 2.63 10.09 -1.91
N HIS A 23 3.60 9.18 -2.09
CA HIS A 23 4.04 8.28 -1.02
C HIS A 23 5.29 8.74 -0.28
N LYS A 24 5.95 9.81 -0.73
CA LYS A 24 7.22 10.23 -0.15
C LYS A 24 7.14 10.62 1.31
N ASN A 25 6.03 11.19 1.74
CA ASN A 25 5.85 11.67 3.10
C ASN A 25 4.84 10.86 3.90
N ILE A 26 4.43 9.71 3.35
CA ILE A 26 3.43 8.86 3.99
C ILE A 26 4.05 8.09 5.14
N GLY A 27 3.34 8.04 6.24
CA GLY A 27 3.58 7.08 7.28
C GLY A 27 4.81 7.27 8.12
N ALA A 28 5.56 8.35 7.92
CA ALA A 28 6.77 8.58 8.69
C ALA A 28 6.50 8.52 10.20
N ASN A 29 5.29 8.88 10.61
CA ASN A 29 4.91 8.91 12.01
C ASN A 29 3.69 8.05 12.33
N TRP A 30 3.37 7.07 11.48
CA TRP A 30 2.22 6.20 11.76
C TRP A 30 2.61 5.17 12.82
N PRO A 31 1.90 5.15 13.96
CA PRO A 31 2.25 4.22 15.04
C PRO A 31 2.22 2.77 14.57
N GLY A 32 3.28 2.04 14.90
CA GLY A 32 3.39 0.62 14.58
C GLY A 32 3.91 0.29 13.20
N MET A 33 4.09 1.27 12.32
CA MET A 33 4.70 1.03 11.02
C MET A 33 6.21 0.89 11.18
N ARG A 34 6.77 -0.22 10.69
CA ARG A 34 8.21 -0.48 10.77
C ARG A 34 8.92 -0.21 9.46
N HIS A 35 8.38 -0.73 8.36
CA HIS A 35 8.96 -0.59 7.04
C HIS A 35 7.86 -0.45 6.01
N ALA A 36 8.13 0.34 4.97
CA ALA A 36 7.21 0.50 3.86
C ALA A 36 8.03 0.61 2.58
N ASN A 37 7.72 -0.21 1.61
CA ASN A 37 8.40 -0.22 0.33
C ASN A 37 7.37 -0.30 -0.80
N ILE A 38 7.69 0.35 -1.91
CA ILE A 38 6.92 0.21 -3.14
C ILE A 38 7.82 -0.47 -4.16
N ILE A 39 7.36 -1.58 -4.70
CA ILE A 39 8.08 -2.28 -5.76
C ILE A 39 7.36 -2.07 -7.08
N SER A 40 8.13 -2.03 -8.17
CA SER A 40 7.59 -2.00 -9.52
C SER A 40 7.44 -3.44 -10.01
N THR A 41 6.28 -3.77 -10.52
CA THR A 41 6.02 -5.11 -11.07
C THR A 41 6.01 -5.12 -12.59
N GLY A 42 6.35 -3.98 -13.22
CA GLY A 42 6.38 -3.84 -14.68
C GLY A 42 5.08 -3.31 -15.25
N GLU A 43 5.16 -2.69 -16.41
CA GLU A 43 3.99 -2.24 -17.18
C GLU A 43 3.01 -1.36 -16.38
N GLY A 44 3.55 -0.47 -15.55
CA GLY A 44 2.72 0.42 -14.73
C GLY A 44 2.17 -0.22 -13.47
N GLY A 45 2.54 -1.47 -13.20
CA GLY A 45 2.15 -2.16 -11.97
C GLY A 45 3.06 -1.80 -10.82
N TYR A 46 2.46 -1.61 -9.65
CA TYR A 46 3.18 -1.32 -8.41
C TYR A 46 2.55 -2.08 -7.26
N CYS A 47 3.36 -2.37 -6.25
CA CYS A 47 2.89 -3.04 -5.06
C CYS A 47 3.54 -2.38 -3.86
N ILE A 48 2.73 -1.93 -2.90
CA ILE A 48 3.24 -1.41 -1.64
C ILE A 48 3.24 -2.54 -0.62
N ILE A 49 4.36 -2.68 0.09
CA ILE A 49 4.53 -3.75 1.09
C ILE A 49 4.91 -3.06 2.38
N VAL A 50 4.05 -3.17 3.38
CA VAL A 50 4.24 -2.48 4.66
C VAL A 50 4.28 -3.48 5.80
N GLU A 51 5.31 -3.37 6.62
CA GLU A 51 5.47 -4.17 7.83
C GLU A 51 5.01 -3.38 9.04
N TRP A 52 4.22 -4.01 9.90
CA TRP A 52 3.64 -3.40 11.10
C TRP A 52 3.90 -4.24 12.34
N ASP A 53 3.85 -3.59 13.49
CA ASP A 53 3.99 -4.28 14.79
C ASP A 53 2.89 -5.31 15.02
N SER A 54 1.68 -5.06 14.51
CA SER A 54 0.53 -5.90 14.79
C SER A 54 -0.62 -5.62 13.81
N MET A 55 -1.60 -6.50 13.80
CA MET A 55 -2.85 -6.27 13.05
C MET A 55 -3.63 -5.09 13.64
N GLU A 56 -3.55 -4.89 14.95
CA GLU A 56 -4.21 -3.76 15.61
C GLU A 56 -3.65 -2.43 15.10
N ALA A 57 -2.34 -2.36 14.86
CA ALA A 57 -1.71 -1.15 14.29
C ALA A 57 -2.23 -0.88 12.87
N ILE A 58 -2.41 -1.92 12.06
CA ILE A 58 -2.98 -1.79 10.73
C ILE A 58 -4.41 -1.25 10.82
N ALA A 59 -5.23 -1.84 11.69
CA ALA A 59 -6.62 -1.42 11.87
C ALA A 59 -6.70 0.04 12.33
N ALA A 60 -5.84 0.45 13.25
CA ALA A 60 -5.81 1.82 13.74
C ALA A 60 -5.40 2.82 12.66
N ALA A 61 -4.54 2.41 11.73
CA ALA A 61 -4.08 3.28 10.64
C ALA A 61 -5.04 3.32 9.44
N ARG A 62 -6.02 2.43 9.40
CA ARG A 62 -6.89 2.29 8.23
C ARG A 62 -7.58 3.58 7.78
N PRO A 63 -8.14 4.41 8.68
CA PRO A 63 -8.74 5.68 8.26
C PRO A 63 -7.74 6.59 7.53
N GLN A 64 -6.50 6.65 8.02
CA GLN A 64 -5.43 7.45 7.41
C GLN A 64 -5.01 6.85 6.06
N MET A 65 -4.99 5.52 5.95
CA MET A 65 -4.69 4.85 4.68
C MET A 65 -5.72 5.19 3.62
N ILE A 66 -7.00 5.20 3.98
CA ILE A 66 -8.09 5.52 3.06
C ILE A 66 -8.00 6.97 2.62
N GLU A 67 -7.74 7.89 3.55
CA GLU A 67 -7.58 9.30 3.25
C GLU A 67 -6.40 9.52 2.29
N THR A 68 -5.28 8.85 2.55
CA THR A 68 -4.12 8.91 1.69
C THR A 68 -4.43 8.39 0.28
N LEU A 69 -5.10 7.24 0.19
CA LEU A 69 -5.52 6.67 -1.08
C LEU A 69 -6.36 7.66 -1.88
N ASN A 70 -7.30 8.32 -1.22
CA ASN A 70 -8.16 9.29 -1.88
C ASN A 70 -7.35 10.43 -2.50
N GLY A 71 -6.20 10.78 -1.90
CA GLY A 71 -5.32 11.83 -2.41
C GLY A 71 -4.61 11.46 -3.71
N PHE A 72 -4.41 10.18 -4.00
CA PHE A 72 -3.74 9.76 -5.23
C PHE A 72 -4.56 8.81 -6.10
N ARG A 73 -5.82 8.58 -5.76
CA ARG A 73 -6.71 7.68 -6.52
C ARG A 73 -6.79 8.05 -8.00
N HIS A 74 -6.70 9.32 -8.32
CA HIS A 74 -6.75 9.80 -9.71
C HIS A 74 -5.58 9.32 -10.56
N THR A 75 -4.49 8.85 -9.95
CA THR A 75 -3.34 8.31 -10.67
C THR A 75 -3.50 6.83 -11.01
N LEU A 76 -4.54 6.19 -10.49
CA LEU A 76 -4.70 4.75 -10.57
C LEU A 76 -5.66 4.35 -11.69
N ASP A 77 -5.34 3.21 -12.31
CA ASP A 77 -6.19 2.56 -13.30
C ASP A 77 -6.91 1.38 -12.67
N ASP A 78 -7.99 0.94 -13.31
CA ASP A 78 -8.74 -0.21 -12.86
C ASP A 78 -7.91 -1.49 -13.05
N LEU A 79 -7.91 -2.36 -12.03
CA LEU A 79 -7.18 -3.62 -12.04
C LEU A 79 -7.90 -4.71 -12.83
N GLY A 80 -9.17 -4.50 -13.16
CA GLY A 80 -9.99 -5.50 -13.83
C GLY A 80 -10.57 -6.52 -12.87
N GLY A 81 -11.43 -7.38 -13.37
CA GLY A 81 -12.03 -8.46 -12.59
C GLY A 81 -12.89 -8.00 -11.40
N GLY A 82 -13.39 -6.79 -11.45
CA GLY A 82 -14.24 -6.26 -10.37
C GLY A 82 -13.46 -5.79 -9.14
N ARG A 83 -12.13 -5.74 -9.20
CA ARG A 83 -11.30 -5.36 -8.06
C ARG A 83 -11.23 -3.86 -7.80
N GLY A 84 -11.62 -3.03 -8.77
CA GLY A 84 -11.48 -1.58 -8.66
C GLY A 84 -10.03 -1.15 -8.87
N VAL A 85 -9.58 -0.14 -8.13
CA VAL A 85 -8.23 0.44 -8.33
C VAL A 85 -7.21 -0.07 -7.31
N THR A 86 -7.61 -0.88 -6.34
CA THR A 86 -6.69 -1.46 -5.34
C THR A 86 -6.99 -2.93 -5.14
N ASP A 87 -5.95 -3.68 -4.80
CA ASP A 87 -6.08 -5.10 -4.47
C ASP A 87 -5.30 -5.34 -3.17
N PRO A 88 -5.92 -5.06 -2.01
CA PRO A 88 -5.24 -5.16 -0.72
C PRO A 88 -5.35 -6.56 -0.12
N VAL A 89 -4.31 -6.94 0.61
CA VAL A 89 -4.31 -8.12 1.46
C VAL A 89 -3.50 -7.80 2.71
N SER A 90 -3.93 -8.30 3.86
CA SER A 90 -3.17 -8.11 5.09
C SER A 90 -3.35 -9.33 5.98
N GLY A 91 -2.37 -9.56 6.84
CA GLY A 91 -2.40 -10.66 7.78
C GLY A 91 -1.20 -10.66 8.70
N PRO A 92 -1.31 -11.37 9.84
CA PRO A 92 -0.16 -11.58 10.70
C PRO A 92 0.81 -12.56 10.06
N VAL A 93 2.09 -12.48 10.44
CA VAL A 93 3.08 -13.43 9.97
C VAL A 93 2.74 -14.80 10.53
N ALA A 94 2.49 -15.75 9.63
CA ALA A 94 2.21 -17.12 10.03
C ALA A 94 3.49 -17.91 10.29
N PHE A 95 4.56 -17.58 9.53
CA PHE A 95 5.82 -18.28 9.61
C PHE A 95 6.92 -17.43 9.00
N SER A 96 8.05 -17.32 9.67
CA SER A 96 9.23 -16.65 9.13
C SER A 96 10.21 -17.70 8.64
N ALA A 97 10.44 -17.72 7.33
CA ALA A 97 11.35 -18.67 6.72
C ALA A 97 12.82 -18.34 6.99
N LYS A 98 13.06 -17.12 7.49
CA LYS A 98 14.42 -16.69 7.75
C LYS A 98 14.49 -15.73 8.91
#